data_3944552076c741a0dc20ed9693012e8f
#
_entry.id   3944552076c741a0dc20ed9693012e8f
#
_cell.length_a   1.000
_cell.length_b   1.000
_cell.length_c   1.000
_cell.angle_alpha   90.00
_cell.angle_beta   90.00
_cell.angle_gamma   90.00
#
_symmetry.space_group_name_H-M   'P 1'
#
loop_
_entity.id
_entity.type
_entity.pdbx_description
1 polymer ?
#
loop_
_entity_poly.entity_id
_entity_poly.type
_entity_poly.pdbx_seq_one_letter_code
_entity_poly.pdbx_strand_id
1 'polypeptide(L)'
;GTARYQTIQNNFSLNNRRFEDELAQTCRKEGVSLLPYSPLGGGVLSGKYNDGQLPDNARFSRYFKLNEKRQLTMAQRFINEKSTESTKRFMAIAADIGMTSVTLATAWSKQHDFVASTIVGATRPEQLDEILAAADVTLSAETLNRINEVSREILYPMG
;
A
#
# COMPACT_ATOMS: atom_id res chain seq x y z
N GLY A 1 18.07 -18.13 27.76
CA GLY A 1 18.17 -17.53 26.44
C GLY A 1 17.30 -16.30 26.35
N THR A 2 17.67 -15.35 25.48
CA THR A 2 16.85 -14.16 25.23
C THR A 2 15.64 -14.54 24.37
N ALA A 3 14.51 -13.84 24.58
CA ALA A 3 13.32 -14.01 23.75
C ALA A 3 13.62 -13.57 22.31
N ARG A 4 13.10 -14.31 21.34
CA ARG A 4 13.21 -13.96 19.91
C ARG A 4 12.11 -12.98 19.51
N TYR A 5 12.40 -12.14 18.52
CA TYR A 5 11.37 -11.34 17.89
C TYR A 5 10.36 -12.23 17.14
N GLN A 6 9.08 -11.89 17.26
CA GLN A 6 8.00 -12.63 16.61
C GLN A 6 7.50 -11.90 15.35
N THR A 7 7.62 -10.57 15.35
CA THR A 7 7.13 -9.73 14.27
C THR A 7 8.13 -8.63 13.92
N ILE A 8 8.07 -8.18 12.66
CA ILE A 8 8.71 -6.98 12.16
C ILE A 8 7.64 -6.05 11.59
N GLN A 9 7.72 -4.77 11.89
CA GLN A 9 6.87 -3.76 11.27
C GLN A 9 7.61 -3.05 10.14
N ASN A 10 7.06 -3.04 8.93
CA ASN A 10 7.67 -2.35 7.80
C ASN A 10 6.62 -1.78 6.83
N ASN A 11 7.03 -0.82 6.00
CA ASN A 11 6.21 -0.32 4.91
C ASN A 11 6.05 -1.40 3.85
N PHE A 12 4.79 -1.73 3.53
CA PHE A 12 4.51 -2.72 2.50
C PHE A 12 3.15 -2.44 1.85
N SER A 13 3.15 -2.20 0.56
CA SER A 13 1.97 -1.85 -0.23
C SER A 13 2.21 -2.15 -1.72
N LEU A 14 1.17 -2.07 -2.55
CA LEU A 14 1.29 -2.19 -4.00
C LEU A 14 2.34 -1.24 -4.61
N ASN A 15 2.53 -0.07 -4.02
CA ASN A 15 3.51 0.92 -4.47
C ASN A 15 4.88 0.82 -3.76
N ASN A 16 5.01 -0.05 -2.77
CA ASN A 16 6.27 -0.30 -2.08
C ASN A 16 6.41 -1.79 -1.73
N ARG A 17 7.02 -2.53 -2.63
CA ARG A 17 7.19 -4.00 -2.55
C ARG A 17 8.60 -4.44 -2.17
N ARG A 18 9.47 -3.51 -1.77
CA ARG A 18 10.88 -3.83 -1.44
C ARG A 18 11.06 -4.88 -0.35
N PHE A 19 10.06 -5.07 0.49
CA PHE A 19 10.10 -6.12 1.52
C PHE A 19 10.19 -7.53 0.90
N GLU A 20 9.67 -7.72 -0.31
CA GLU A 20 9.70 -9.01 -1.01
C GLU A 20 11.10 -9.38 -1.48
N ASP A 21 12.02 -8.42 -1.68
CA ASP A 21 13.36 -8.66 -2.22
C ASP A 21 14.19 -9.58 -1.31
N GLU A 22 14.30 -9.25 -0.01
CA GLU A 22 15.12 -10.01 0.94
C GLU A 22 14.40 -10.34 2.24
N LEU A 23 13.66 -9.37 2.81
CA LEU A 23 13.09 -9.51 4.14
C LEU A 23 11.98 -10.56 4.21
N ALA A 24 11.23 -10.77 3.16
CA ALA A 24 10.22 -11.83 3.11
C ALA A 24 10.85 -13.22 3.25
N GLN A 25 12.01 -13.47 2.61
CA GLN A 25 12.74 -14.72 2.79
C GLN A 25 13.29 -14.87 4.21
N THR A 26 13.83 -13.78 4.77
CA THR A 26 14.31 -13.76 6.14
C THR A 26 13.20 -14.08 7.12
N CYS A 27 12.01 -13.49 6.93
CA CYS A 27 10.84 -13.79 7.75
C CYS A 27 10.48 -15.28 7.73
N ARG A 28 10.42 -15.89 6.54
CA ARG A 28 10.14 -17.33 6.40
C ARG A 28 11.17 -18.21 7.10
N LYS A 29 12.46 -17.90 6.94
CA LYS A 29 13.55 -18.69 7.53
C LYS A 29 13.62 -18.57 9.06
N GLU A 30 13.36 -17.36 9.57
CA GLU A 30 13.49 -17.06 11.00
C GLU A 30 12.17 -17.23 11.78
N GLY A 31 11.06 -17.55 11.13
CA GLY A 31 9.75 -17.67 11.76
C GLY A 31 9.24 -16.33 12.31
N VAL A 32 9.57 -15.22 11.64
CA VAL A 32 9.15 -13.86 11.98
C VAL A 32 8.07 -13.43 10.98
N SER A 33 7.02 -12.78 11.46
CA SER A 33 5.94 -12.31 10.58
C SER A 33 5.99 -10.79 10.39
N LEU A 34 5.55 -10.33 9.20
CA LEU A 34 5.42 -8.92 8.90
C LEU A 34 4.10 -8.36 9.44
N LEU A 35 4.17 -7.16 10.01
CA LEU A 35 3.05 -6.26 10.24
C LEU A 35 3.17 -5.08 9.26
N PRO A 36 2.55 -5.14 8.08
CA PRO A 36 2.62 -4.06 7.10
C PRO A 36 1.99 -2.79 7.64
N TYR A 37 2.68 -1.66 7.56
CA TYR A 37 2.05 -0.35 7.72
C TYR A 37 1.94 0.38 6.38
N SER A 38 1.02 1.33 6.29
CA SER A 38 0.71 2.09 5.08
C SER A 38 0.29 1.23 3.88
N PRO A 39 -0.64 0.28 4.00
CA PRO A 39 -1.08 -0.56 2.89
C PRO A 39 -1.65 0.25 1.72
N LEU A 40 -2.13 1.46 2.00
CA LEU A 40 -2.66 2.41 1.01
C LEU A 40 -1.62 3.44 0.53
N GLY A 41 -0.33 3.28 0.85
CA GLY A 41 0.70 4.24 0.45
C GLY A 41 0.40 5.65 0.98
N GLY A 42 -0.01 5.79 2.25
CA GLY A 42 -0.44 7.08 2.81
C GLY A 42 -1.71 7.65 2.18
N GLY A 43 -2.51 6.81 1.54
CA GLY A 43 -3.75 7.15 0.85
C GLY A 43 -3.59 7.39 -0.66
N VAL A 44 -2.40 7.23 -1.23
CA VAL A 44 -2.18 7.37 -2.68
C VAL A 44 -2.97 6.32 -3.44
N LEU A 45 -2.97 5.09 -2.99
CA LEU A 45 -3.66 3.97 -3.65
C LEU A 45 -5.20 4.08 -3.64
N SER A 46 -5.78 5.05 -2.93
CA SER A 46 -7.21 5.38 -3.09
C SER A 46 -7.51 6.22 -4.35
N GLY A 47 -6.48 6.67 -5.07
CA GLY A 47 -6.63 7.54 -6.23
C GLY A 47 -6.88 9.01 -5.93
N LYS A 48 -7.07 9.40 -4.67
CA LYS A 48 -7.46 10.77 -4.29
C LYS A 48 -6.43 11.87 -4.62
N TYR A 49 -5.22 11.48 -4.97
CA TYR A 49 -4.16 12.40 -5.41
C TYR A 49 -3.89 12.33 -6.91
N ASN A 50 -4.65 11.51 -7.66
CA ASN A 50 -4.49 11.43 -9.10
C ASN A 50 -4.76 12.77 -9.77
N ASP A 51 -4.13 12.98 -10.92
CA ASP A 51 -4.31 14.19 -11.74
C ASP A 51 -3.99 15.50 -11.01
N GLY A 52 -3.04 15.45 -10.05
CA GLY A 52 -2.62 16.60 -9.27
C GLY A 52 -3.61 17.07 -8.22
N GLN A 53 -4.63 16.29 -7.92
CA GLN A 53 -5.61 16.63 -6.90
C GLN A 53 -4.99 16.66 -5.50
N LEU A 54 -5.34 17.66 -4.72
CA LEU A 54 -4.92 17.84 -3.34
C LEU A 54 -6.15 18.08 -2.44
N PRO A 55 -6.90 17.02 -2.12
CA PRO A 55 -8.14 17.16 -1.34
C PRO A 55 -7.89 17.81 0.02
N ASP A 56 -8.82 18.68 0.44
CA ASP A 56 -8.75 19.27 1.76
C ASP A 56 -8.73 18.20 2.85
N ASN A 57 -8.00 18.47 3.94
CA ASN A 57 -7.82 17.56 5.07
C ASN A 57 -7.07 16.25 4.77
N ALA A 58 -6.57 16.03 3.55
CA ALA A 58 -5.69 14.91 3.26
C ALA A 58 -4.25 15.18 3.73
N ARG A 59 -3.56 14.10 4.18
CA ARG A 59 -2.21 14.20 4.77
C ARG A 59 -1.24 14.96 3.88
N PHE A 60 -1.08 14.54 2.64
CA PHE A 60 -0.07 15.12 1.75
C PHE A 60 -0.50 16.48 1.20
N SER A 61 -1.81 16.75 1.08
CA SER A 61 -2.30 18.09 0.74
C SER A 61 -1.84 19.13 1.78
N ARG A 62 -1.88 18.75 3.08
CA ARG A 62 -1.35 19.61 4.15
C ARG A 62 0.17 19.81 4.04
N TYR A 63 0.91 18.76 3.67
CA TYR A 63 2.36 18.84 3.51
C TYR A 63 2.76 19.79 2.37
N PHE A 64 2.03 19.74 1.25
CA PHE A 64 2.23 20.69 0.15
C PHE A 64 1.87 22.13 0.55
N LYS A 65 0.79 22.32 1.33
CA LYS A 65 0.38 23.65 1.81
C LYS A 65 1.38 24.25 2.80
N LEU A 66 1.93 23.46 3.71
CA LEU A 66 2.93 23.90 4.68
C LEU A 66 4.25 24.25 4.02
N ASN A 67 4.58 23.65 2.89
CA ASN A 67 5.79 23.87 2.11
C ASN A 67 7.11 23.79 2.93
N GLU A 68 7.08 23.05 4.03
CA GLU A 68 8.29 22.79 4.82
C GLU A 68 9.10 21.67 4.13
N LYS A 69 10.41 21.87 4.00
CA LYS A 69 11.31 20.99 3.23
C LYS A 69 11.11 19.50 3.53
N ARG A 70 11.03 19.11 4.80
CA ARG A 70 10.89 17.69 5.20
C ARG A 70 9.55 17.11 4.77
N GLN A 71 8.45 17.83 5.00
CA GLN A 71 7.10 17.41 4.65
C GLN A 71 6.92 17.37 3.13
N LEU A 72 7.45 18.38 2.43
CA LEU A 72 7.40 18.44 0.98
C LEU A 72 8.16 17.28 0.35
N THR A 73 9.38 16.99 0.79
CA THR A 73 10.16 15.84 0.32
C THR A 73 9.42 14.52 0.57
N MET A 74 8.79 14.38 1.74
CA MET A 74 7.97 13.20 2.03
C MET A 74 6.77 13.11 1.09
N ALA A 75 6.02 14.19 0.89
CA ALA A 75 4.87 14.19 -0.01
C ALA A 75 5.26 13.83 -1.45
N GLN A 76 6.35 14.41 -1.97
CA GLN A 76 6.88 14.14 -3.31
C GLN A 76 7.35 12.69 -3.50
N ARG A 77 7.87 12.07 -2.43
CA ARG A 77 8.23 10.64 -2.46
C ARG A 77 7.01 9.76 -2.66
N PHE A 78 5.88 10.09 -2.03
CA PHE A 78 4.65 9.31 -2.13
C PHE A 78 3.81 9.68 -3.36
N ILE A 79 3.81 10.97 -3.74
CA ILE A 79 3.03 11.50 -4.86
C ILE A 79 4.01 11.95 -5.94
N ASN A 80 4.18 11.13 -6.94
CA ASN A 80 5.02 11.36 -8.11
C ASN A 80 4.38 10.67 -9.33
N GLU A 81 4.92 10.90 -10.50
CA GLU A 81 4.40 10.37 -11.75
C GLU A 81 4.27 8.84 -11.74
N LYS A 82 5.29 8.12 -11.26
CA LYS A 82 5.27 6.65 -11.19
C LYS A 82 4.20 6.12 -10.24
N SER A 83 4.04 6.73 -9.06
CA SER A 83 3.05 6.31 -8.08
C SER A 83 1.62 6.61 -8.54
N THR A 84 1.42 7.72 -9.26
CA THR A 84 0.13 8.07 -9.84
C THR A 84 -0.24 7.12 -10.97
N GLU A 85 0.69 6.84 -11.87
CA GLU A 85 0.48 5.91 -12.99
C GLU A 85 0.18 4.49 -12.49
N SER A 86 1.00 3.95 -11.57
CA SER A 86 0.75 2.63 -10.99
C SER A 86 -0.59 2.56 -10.26
N THR A 87 -0.96 3.63 -9.54
CA THR A 87 -2.26 3.71 -8.85
C THR A 87 -3.42 3.65 -9.84
N LYS A 88 -3.37 4.39 -10.95
CA LYS A 88 -4.41 4.33 -11.99
C LYS A 88 -4.59 2.93 -12.55
N ARG A 89 -3.49 2.22 -12.79
CA ARG A 89 -3.53 0.84 -13.28
C ARG A 89 -4.10 -0.13 -12.25
N PHE A 90 -3.75 0.01 -10.96
CA PHE A 90 -4.37 -0.79 -9.90
C PHE A 90 -5.86 -0.49 -9.73
N MET A 91 -6.27 0.78 -9.89
CA MET A 91 -7.70 1.15 -9.89
C MET A 91 -8.46 0.47 -11.04
N ALA A 92 -7.87 0.40 -12.22
CA ALA A 92 -8.48 -0.31 -13.36
C ALA A 92 -8.65 -1.81 -13.07
N ILE A 93 -7.61 -2.47 -12.50
CA ILE A 93 -7.71 -3.88 -12.09
C ILE A 93 -8.83 -4.07 -11.06
N ALA A 94 -8.92 -3.19 -10.07
CA ALA A 94 -9.95 -3.26 -9.03
C ALA A 94 -11.36 -3.11 -9.63
N ALA A 95 -11.55 -2.14 -10.53
CA ALA A 95 -12.84 -1.92 -11.19
C ALA A 95 -13.28 -3.13 -12.02
N ASP A 96 -12.36 -3.76 -12.78
CA ASP A 96 -12.64 -4.94 -13.60
C ASP A 96 -13.13 -6.14 -12.78
N ILE A 97 -12.70 -6.25 -11.52
CA ILE A 97 -13.11 -7.34 -10.61
C ILE A 97 -14.17 -6.89 -9.59
N GLY A 98 -14.77 -5.72 -9.80
CA GLY A 98 -15.91 -5.23 -9.02
C GLY A 98 -15.62 -4.81 -7.59
N MET A 99 -14.39 -4.30 -7.32
CA MET A 99 -14.04 -3.77 -6.00
C MET A 99 -13.36 -2.39 -6.08
N THR A 100 -13.21 -1.73 -4.93
CA THR A 100 -12.46 -0.47 -4.86
C THR A 100 -10.96 -0.73 -4.82
N SER A 101 -10.17 0.26 -5.23
CA SER A 101 -8.71 0.18 -5.14
C SER A 101 -8.21 0.10 -3.68
N VAL A 102 -8.97 0.66 -2.73
CA VAL A 102 -8.70 0.55 -1.30
C VAL A 102 -8.84 -0.89 -0.83
N THR A 103 -9.94 -1.55 -1.22
CA THR A 103 -10.18 -2.97 -0.92
C THR A 103 -9.11 -3.85 -1.57
N LEU A 104 -8.80 -3.63 -2.87
CA LEU A 104 -7.76 -4.35 -3.57
C LEU A 104 -6.40 -4.25 -2.87
N ALA A 105 -5.95 -3.03 -2.57
CA ALA A 105 -4.65 -2.77 -1.96
C ALA A 105 -4.53 -3.38 -0.55
N THR A 106 -5.62 -3.33 0.24
CA THR A 106 -5.66 -3.91 1.58
C THR A 106 -5.66 -5.44 1.51
N ALA A 107 -6.48 -6.04 0.63
CA ALA A 107 -6.53 -7.49 0.41
C ALA A 107 -5.18 -8.02 -0.08
N TRP A 108 -4.54 -7.32 -1.02
CA TRP A 108 -3.22 -7.69 -1.51
C TRP A 108 -2.18 -7.67 -0.37
N SER A 109 -2.16 -6.62 0.45
CA SER A 109 -1.19 -6.48 1.55
C SER A 109 -1.30 -7.62 2.57
N LYS A 110 -2.51 -8.10 2.87
CA LYS A 110 -2.72 -9.17 3.86
C LYS A 110 -2.50 -10.59 3.32
N GLN A 111 -2.52 -10.78 2.00
CA GLN A 111 -2.59 -12.12 1.37
C GLN A 111 -1.22 -12.80 1.21
N HIS A 112 -0.19 -12.31 1.86
CA HIS A 112 1.14 -12.91 1.79
C HIS A 112 1.39 -13.84 2.98
N ASP A 113 2.06 -14.98 2.74
CA ASP A 113 2.37 -16.00 3.74
C ASP A 113 3.25 -15.50 4.89
N PHE A 114 4.01 -14.45 4.65
CA PHE A 114 4.85 -13.81 5.65
C PHE A 114 4.15 -12.67 6.43
N VAL A 115 2.88 -12.37 6.13
CA VAL A 115 2.11 -11.30 6.80
C VAL A 115 1.24 -11.88 7.91
N ALA A 116 1.40 -11.39 9.14
CA ALA A 116 0.55 -11.77 10.25
C ALA A 116 -0.74 -10.93 10.29
N SER A 117 -0.62 -9.61 10.14
CA SER A 117 -1.76 -8.70 10.18
C SER A 117 -1.39 -7.36 9.57
N THR A 118 -2.23 -6.83 8.69
CA THR A 118 -2.02 -5.53 8.05
C THR A 118 -2.50 -4.40 8.97
N ILE A 119 -1.61 -3.44 9.24
CA ILE A 119 -1.93 -2.26 10.05
C ILE A 119 -2.67 -1.24 9.16
N VAL A 120 -3.91 -0.99 9.50
CA VAL A 120 -4.76 -0.03 8.81
C VAL A 120 -4.98 1.22 9.66
N GLY A 121 -5.34 2.32 9.00
CA GLY A 121 -5.69 3.57 9.67
C GLY A 121 -6.70 4.36 8.86
N ALA A 122 -7.66 4.96 9.54
CA ALA A 122 -8.66 5.83 8.97
C ALA A 122 -8.71 7.13 9.78
N THR A 123 -9.05 8.23 9.12
CA THR A 123 -9.27 9.53 9.76
C THR A 123 -10.78 9.84 9.88
N ARG A 124 -11.62 9.03 9.23
CA ARG A 124 -13.07 9.10 9.26
C ARG A 124 -13.68 7.71 9.20
N PRO A 125 -14.81 7.44 9.88
CA PRO A 125 -15.43 6.11 9.91
C PRO A 125 -15.73 5.52 8.53
N GLU A 126 -16.19 6.34 7.58
CA GLU A 126 -16.59 5.91 6.24
C GLU A 126 -15.43 5.27 5.44
N GLN A 127 -14.20 5.58 5.81
CA GLN A 127 -13.01 4.98 5.20
C GLN A 127 -12.79 3.53 5.63
N LEU A 128 -13.40 3.11 6.74
CA LEU A 128 -13.26 1.75 7.25
C LEU A 128 -14.04 0.73 6.42
N ASP A 129 -15.16 1.12 5.82
CA ASP A 129 -16.00 0.20 5.06
C ASP A 129 -15.22 -0.51 3.95
N GLU A 130 -14.51 0.26 3.12
CA GLU A 130 -13.69 -0.28 2.03
C GLU A 130 -12.47 -1.08 2.55
N ILE A 131 -11.89 -0.67 3.67
CA ILE A 131 -10.74 -1.34 4.29
C ILE A 131 -11.20 -2.68 4.89
N LEU A 132 -12.30 -2.70 5.62
CA LEU A 132 -12.84 -3.89 6.27
C LEU A 132 -13.42 -4.89 5.25
N ALA A 133 -13.98 -4.41 4.14
CA ALA A 133 -14.39 -5.26 3.05
C ALA A 133 -13.26 -6.19 2.53
N ALA A 134 -12.00 -5.79 2.71
CA ALA A 134 -10.87 -6.63 2.34
C ALA A 134 -10.65 -7.84 3.26
N ALA A 135 -11.30 -7.89 4.43
CA ALA A 135 -11.04 -8.95 5.43
C ALA A 135 -11.31 -10.35 4.85
N ASP A 136 -12.40 -10.51 4.13
CA ASP A 136 -12.84 -11.79 3.55
C ASP A 136 -12.43 -11.97 2.07
N VAL A 137 -11.74 -10.98 1.49
CA VAL A 137 -11.29 -11.05 0.10
C VAL A 137 -10.03 -11.90 -0.02
N THR A 138 -10.04 -12.85 -0.95
CA THR A 138 -8.86 -13.55 -1.46
C THR A 138 -8.74 -13.27 -2.95
N LEU A 139 -7.65 -12.63 -3.35
CA LEU A 139 -7.38 -12.31 -4.75
C LEU A 139 -6.98 -13.56 -5.52
N SER A 140 -7.55 -13.72 -6.71
CA SER A 140 -7.23 -14.85 -7.59
C SER A 140 -5.79 -14.77 -8.13
N ALA A 141 -5.27 -15.91 -8.57
CA ALA A 141 -3.96 -15.96 -9.24
C ALA A 141 -3.90 -15.07 -10.48
N GLU A 142 -4.99 -14.95 -11.23
CA GLU A 142 -5.11 -14.06 -12.39
C GLU A 142 -4.97 -12.59 -11.96
N THR A 143 -5.71 -12.17 -10.93
CA THR A 143 -5.60 -10.80 -10.38
C THR A 143 -4.19 -10.50 -9.87
N LEU A 144 -3.57 -11.44 -9.14
CA LEU A 144 -2.20 -11.29 -8.67
C LEU A 144 -1.20 -11.18 -9.81
N ASN A 145 -1.38 -11.92 -10.91
CA ASN A 145 -0.54 -11.81 -12.09
C ASN A 145 -0.64 -10.43 -12.74
N ARG A 146 -1.85 -9.89 -12.91
CA ARG A 146 -2.08 -8.54 -13.43
C ARG A 146 -1.41 -7.47 -12.54
N ILE A 147 -1.52 -7.59 -11.22
CA ILE A 147 -0.84 -6.73 -10.26
C ILE A 147 0.68 -6.82 -10.42
N ASN A 148 1.21 -8.03 -10.59
CA ASN A 148 2.64 -8.26 -10.76
C ASN A 148 3.17 -7.67 -12.07
N GLU A 149 2.38 -7.66 -13.14
CA GLU A 149 2.73 -7.01 -14.42
C GLU A 149 2.92 -5.49 -14.21
N VAL A 150 1.97 -4.83 -13.56
CA VAL A 150 2.12 -3.39 -13.23
C VAL A 150 3.40 -3.14 -12.44
N SER A 151 3.68 -3.99 -11.44
CA SER A 151 4.86 -3.81 -10.59
C SER A 151 6.20 -4.07 -11.31
N ARG A 152 6.21 -4.94 -12.33
CA ARG A 152 7.41 -5.19 -13.17
C ARG A 152 7.69 -4.03 -14.13
N GLU A 153 6.64 -3.42 -14.66
CA GLU A 153 6.77 -2.29 -15.58
C GLU A 153 7.08 -0.97 -14.86
N ILE A 154 6.53 -0.78 -13.66
CA ILE A 154 6.72 0.42 -12.84
C ILE A 154 7.42 0.04 -11.54
N LEU A 155 8.75 0.00 -11.60
CA LEU A 155 9.58 -0.39 -10.46
C LEU A 155 9.65 0.73 -9.41
N TYR A 156 9.43 0.34 -8.15
CA TYR A 156 9.59 1.20 -6.96
C TYR A 156 8.90 2.56 -7.07
N PRO A 157 7.57 2.61 -7.26
CA PRO A 157 6.85 3.87 -7.46
C PRO A 157 7.03 4.87 -6.31
N MET A 158 7.29 4.40 -5.12
CA MET A 158 7.49 5.24 -3.93
C MET A 158 8.97 5.44 -3.57
N GLY A 159 9.84 5.47 -4.52
CA GLY A 159 11.22 5.90 -4.36
C GLY A 159 12.13 5.09 -3.42
#